data_56b31ec212ce6dd00d414d4687334618
#
_entry.id   56b31ec212ce6dd00d414d4687334618
#
_cell.length_a   1.000
_cell.length_b   1.000
_cell.length_c   1.000
_cell.angle_alpha   90.00
_cell.angle_beta   90.00
_cell.angle_gamma   90.00
#
_symmetry.space_group_name_H-M   'P 1'
#
loop_
_entity.id
_entity.type
_entity.pdbx_description
1 polymer ?
#
loop_
_entity_poly.entity_id
_entity_poly.type
_entity_poly.pdbx_seq_one_letter_code
_entity_poly.pdbx_strand_id
1 'polypeptide(L)'
;MLLKRYLIFSVLLVFCLPSYGDQYEAKVIKVIDGDTVWVKSENKHIKIRLSYIDAPELKQTFGIRSKNFLTELILDKNVQVNTNKKDRYNRHLGEIYIHNSNESIFVNAKMIKSGNAWIYKTYRDNSYLKNLENHARINKKGLWEKQDVVAPWDYRRNK
;
A
#
# COMPACT_ATOMS: atom_id res chain seq x y z
N MET A 1 11.81 2.64 -70.96
CA MET A 1 12.61 2.36 -69.77
C MET A 1 11.84 2.84 -68.53
N LEU A 2 11.09 1.95 -67.86
CA LEU A 2 10.20 2.31 -66.75
C LEU A 2 10.97 2.03 -65.43
N LEU A 3 11.29 3.09 -64.69
CA LEU A 3 11.85 3.00 -63.32
C LEU A 3 10.71 2.67 -62.36
N LYS A 4 10.69 1.44 -61.80
CA LYS A 4 9.83 1.06 -60.67
C LYS A 4 10.36 1.68 -59.38
N ARG A 5 9.66 2.68 -58.83
CA ARG A 5 9.93 3.23 -57.47
C ARG A 5 9.35 2.27 -56.45
N TYR A 6 10.22 1.57 -55.69
CA TYR A 6 9.79 0.80 -54.51
C TYR A 6 9.63 1.73 -53.35
N LEU A 7 8.38 1.90 -52.87
CA LEU A 7 8.05 2.63 -51.65
C LEU A 7 8.30 1.68 -50.46
N ILE A 8 9.40 1.91 -49.74
CA ILE A 8 9.69 1.16 -48.51
C ILE A 8 8.83 1.75 -47.39
N PHE A 9 7.77 1.05 -47.01
CA PHE A 9 6.96 1.37 -45.86
C PHE A 9 7.67 0.86 -44.60
N SER A 10 8.40 1.75 -43.90
CA SER A 10 9.01 1.44 -42.61
C SER A 10 7.92 1.43 -41.55
N VAL A 11 7.50 0.22 -41.13
CA VAL A 11 6.59 0.05 -40.00
C VAL A 11 7.38 0.27 -38.71
N LEU A 12 7.20 1.44 -38.09
CA LEU A 12 7.76 1.74 -36.76
C LEU A 12 6.96 0.94 -35.71
N LEU A 13 7.52 -0.21 -35.30
CA LEU A 13 6.93 -0.99 -34.21
C LEU A 13 7.22 -0.26 -32.89
N VAL A 14 6.23 0.48 -32.40
CA VAL A 14 6.30 1.08 -31.05
C VAL A 14 6.13 -0.04 -30.03
N PHE A 15 7.24 -0.53 -29.51
CA PHE A 15 7.24 -1.41 -28.34
C PHE A 15 6.77 -0.60 -27.11
N CYS A 16 5.51 -0.73 -26.75
CA CYS A 16 5.01 -0.27 -25.46
C CYS A 16 5.56 -1.20 -24.39
N LEU A 17 6.70 -0.81 -23.77
CA LEU A 17 7.25 -1.54 -22.63
C LEU A 17 6.30 -1.39 -21.46
N PRO A 18 5.83 -2.47 -20.82
CA PRO A 18 5.05 -2.36 -19.62
C PRO A 18 5.90 -1.65 -18.56
N SER A 19 5.35 -0.59 -17.96
CA SER A 19 5.95 0.06 -16.80
C SER A 19 5.82 -0.89 -15.62
N TYR A 20 6.84 -1.71 -15.38
CA TYR A 20 6.94 -2.48 -14.14
C TYR A 20 7.25 -1.49 -13.00
N GLY A 21 6.43 -1.53 -11.98
CA GLY A 21 6.77 -0.87 -10.72
C GLY A 21 8.04 -1.48 -10.12
N ASP A 22 8.77 -0.68 -9.34
CA ASP A 22 10.00 -1.16 -8.68
C ASP A 22 9.65 -2.18 -7.60
N GLN A 23 10.26 -3.37 -7.70
CA GLN A 23 10.20 -4.41 -6.68
C GLN A 23 11.59 -4.60 -6.08
N TYR A 24 11.71 -4.55 -4.76
CA TYR A 24 12.99 -4.69 -4.07
C TYR A 24 12.81 -5.19 -2.63
N GLU A 25 13.89 -5.77 -2.09
CA GLU A 25 13.99 -6.13 -0.69
C GLU A 25 14.45 -4.93 0.15
N ALA A 26 13.87 -4.80 1.35
CA ALA A 26 14.23 -3.74 2.27
C ALA A 26 13.99 -4.16 3.73
N LYS A 27 14.71 -3.53 4.65
CA LYS A 27 14.45 -3.66 6.09
C LYS A 27 13.57 -2.51 6.57
N VAL A 28 12.50 -2.80 7.29
CA VAL A 28 11.68 -1.77 7.96
C VAL A 28 12.45 -1.23 9.16
N ILE A 29 12.76 0.07 9.14
CA ILE A 29 13.58 0.72 10.18
C ILE A 29 12.77 1.64 11.11
N LYS A 30 11.57 2.05 10.69
CA LYS A 30 10.69 2.91 11.50
C LYS A 30 9.24 2.83 11.01
N VAL A 31 8.30 2.75 11.94
CA VAL A 31 6.87 2.91 11.68
C VAL A 31 6.45 4.30 12.16
N ILE A 32 5.88 5.10 11.27
CA ILE A 32 5.46 6.49 11.55
C ILE A 32 4.05 6.49 12.14
N ASP A 33 3.13 5.83 11.46
CA ASP A 33 1.72 5.68 11.81
C ASP A 33 1.18 4.34 11.28
N GLY A 34 -0.13 4.15 11.25
CA GLY A 34 -0.74 2.88 10.84
C GLY A 34 -0.65 2.55 9.35
N ASP A 35 -0.07 3.40 8.52
CA ASP A 35 0.06 3.16 7.08
C ASP A 35 1.30 3.78 6.43
N THR A 36 2.22 4.31 7.23
CA THR A 36 3.44 4.97 6.73
C THR A 36 4.67 4.46 7.48
N VAL A 37 5.67 4.02 6.73
CA VAL A 37 6.92 3.46 7.27
C VAL A 37 8.15 4.01 6.56
N TRP A 38 9.30 3.92 7.22
CA TRP A 38 10.61 4.03 6.59
C TRP A 38 11.21 2.65 6.42
N VAL A 39 11.73 2.40 5.22
CA VAL A 39 12.51 1.21 4.91
C VAL A 39 13.93 1.59 4.50
N LYS A 40 14.88 0.69 4.75
CA LYS A 40 16.26 0.78 4.25
C LYS A 40 16.45 -0.30 3.21
N SER A 41 16.77 0.09 1.97
CA SER A 41 17.19 -0.80 0.89
C SER A 41 18.56 -0.34 0.43
N GLU A 42 19.54 -1.23 0.50
CA GLU A 42 20.95 -0.90 0.32
C GLU A 42 21.38 0.28 1.22
N ASN A 43 21.83 1.39 0.63
CA ASN A 43 22.22 2.63 1.33
C ASN A 43 21.14 3.71 1.30
N LYS A 44 19.90 3.41 0.85
CA LYS A 44 18.81 4.38 0.71
C LYS A 44 17.76 4.19 1.79
N HIS A 45 17.30 5.30 2.37
CA HIS A 45 16.11 5.35 3.22
C HIS A 45 14.93 5.82 2.38
N ILE A 46 13.88 5.00 2.33
CA ILE A 46 12.71 5.24 1.48
C ILE A 46 11.48 5.30 2.36
N LYS A 47 10.68 6.35 2.19
CA LYS A 47 9.40 6.50 2.89
C LYS A 47 8.29 5.86 2.06
N ILE A 48 7.63 4.86 2.62
CA ILE A 48 6.55 4.12 1.98
C ILE A 48 5.22 4.47 2.64
N ARG A 49 4.23 4.84 1.84
CA ARG A 49 2.82 4.92 2.20
C ARG A 49 2.14 3.66 1.69
N LEU A 50 1.60 2.85 2.59
CA LEU A 50 0.93 1.61 2.23
C LEU A 50 -0.25 1.90 1.30
N SER A 51 -0.26 1.27 0.12
CA SER A 51 -1.32 1.40 -0.88
C SER A 51 -2.63 0.79 -0.39
N TYR A 52 -3.76 1.23 -0.96
CA TYR A 52 -5.12 0.69 -0.76
C TYR A 52 -5.76 1.01 0.59
N ILE A 53 -5.01 1.38 1.60
CA ILE A 53 -5.50 1.56 2.98
C ILE A 53 -5.40 3.03 3.42
N ASP A 54 -6.18 3.36 4.44
CA ASP A 54 -6.08 4.63 5.17
C ASP A 54 -6.26 4.33 6.66
N ALA A 55 -5.20 4.50 7.43
CA ALA A 55 -5.20 4.24 8.86
C ALA A 55 -5.62 5.49 9.65
N PRO A 56 -6.14 5.33 10.87
CA PRO A 56 -6.43 6.47 11.75
C PRO A 56 -5.19 7.31 11.98
N GLU A 57 -5.36 8.64 11.99
CA GLU A 57 -4.30 9.57 12.36
C GLU A 57 -3.82 9.30 13.81
N LEU A 58 -2.56 9.59 14.13
CA LEU A 58 -2.01 9.31 15.47
C LEU A 58 -2.83 9.91 16.63
N LYS A 59 -3.43 11.09 16.41
CA LYS A 59 -4.28 11.77 17.39
C LYS A 59 -5.75 11.35 17.32
N GLN A 60 -6.11 10.53 16.36
CA GLN A 60 -7.46 9.99 16.22
C GLN A 60 -7.63 8.76 17.12
N THR A 61 -8.86 8.49 17.55
CA THR A 61 -9.20 7.23 18.23
C THR A 61 -8.69 6.05 17.41
N PHE A 62 -8.04 5.06 18.02
CA PHE A 62 -7.35 3.93 17.41
C PHE A 62 -6.04 4.24 16.64
N GLY A 63 -5.63 5.51 16.49
CA GLY A 63 -4.41 5.83 15.73
C GLY A 63 -3.15 5.17 16.30
N ILE A 64 -2.96 5.28 17.63
CA ILE A 64 -1.82 4.62 18.31
C ILE A 64 -1.93 3.09 18.22
N ARG A 65 -3.13 2.52 18.36
CA ARG A 65 -3.35 1.07 18.25
C ARG A 65 -3.01 0.55 16.85
N SER A 66 -3.44 1.27 15.81
CA SER A 66 -3.11 0.95 14.42
C SER A 66 -1.60 0.98 14.17
N LYS A 67 -0.92 2.04 14.64
CA LYS A 67 0.54 2.14 14.57
C LYS A 67 1.22 0.98 15.29
N ASN A 68 0.82 0.65 16.51
CA ASN A 68 1.42 -0.42 17.30
C ASN A 68 1.24 -1.77 16.62
N PHE A 69 0.06 -2.06 16.07
CA PHE A 69 -0.18 -3.28 15.30
C PHE A 69 0.76 -3.39 14.09
N LEU A 70 0.91 -2.31 13.32
CA LEU A 70 1.84 -2.30 12.19
C LEU A 70 3.29 -2.47 12.67
N THR A 71 3.66 -1.84 13.79
CA THR A 71 4.99 -1.95 14.40
C THR A 71 5.32 -3.41 14.77
N GLU A 72 4.44 -4.08 15.49
CA GLU A 72 4.60 -5.50 15.87
C GLU A 72 4.69 -6.41 14.64
N LEU A 73 3.93 -6.07 13.59
CA LEU A 73 3.88 -6.86 12.38
C LEU A 73 5.16 -6.80 11.56
N ILE A 74 5.80 -5.62 11.41
CA ILE A 74 6.86 -5.42 10.41
C ILE A 74 8.14 -4.72 10.88
N LEU A 75 8.19 -4.08 12.06
CA LEU A 75 9.39 -3.37 12.48
C LEU A 75 10.59 -4.33 12.56
N ASP A 76 11.75 -3.88 12.09
CA ASP A 76 13.02 -4.62 12.03
C ASP A 76 13.03 -5.85 11.12
N LYS A 77 11.92 -6.16 10.43
CA LYS A 77 11.84 -7.28 9.48
C LYS A 77 12.33 -6.90 8.10
N ASN A 78 12.86 -7.88 7.39
CA ASN A 78 13.07 -7.82 5.96
C ASN A 78 11.73 -8.06 5.26
N VAL A 79 11.44 -7.23 4.27
CA VAL A 79 10.18 -7.21 3.54
C VAL A 79 10.44 -7.00 2.05
N GLN A 80 9.61 -7.58 1.22
CA GLN A 80 9.53 -7.22 -0.18
C GLN A 80 8.62 -6.00 -0.33
N VAL A 81 9.09 -5.00 -1.06
CA VAL A 81 8.35 -3.77 -1.35
C VAL A 81 8.10 -3.67 -2.85
N ASN A 82 6.84 -3.48 -3.24
CA ASN A 82 6.45 -3.21 -4.62
C ASN A 82 5.93 -1.77 -4.70
N THR A 83 6.57 -0.91 -5.48
CA THR A 83 6.17 0.49 -5.66
C THR A 83 5.95 0.82 -7.12
N ASN A 84 4.98 1.69 -7.45
CA ASN A 84 4.70 2.08 -8.83
C ASN A 84 4.64 3.60 -9.05
N LYS A 85 4.45 4.38 -8.01
CA LYS A 85 4.35 5.85 -8.08
C LYS A 85 4.60 6.50 -6.73
N LYS A 86 4.78 7.82 -6.75
CA LYS A 86 4.82 8.65 -5.56
C LYS A 86 3.54 9.46 -5.42
N ASP A 87 3.18 9.78 -4.19
CA ASP A 87 2.12 10.72 -3.91
C ASP A 87 2.62 12.18 -3.95
N ARG A 88 1.70 13.14 -3.75
CA ARG A 88 2.01 14.57 -3.73
C ARG A 88 2.96 15.00 -2.60
N TYR A 89 3.19 14.16 -1.62
CA TYR A 89 4.13 14.39 -0.51
C TYR A 89 5.47 13.66 -0.70
N ASN A 90 5.75 13.20 -1.93
CA ASN A 90 6.96 12.46 -2.31
C ASN A 90 7.15 11.12 -1.56
N ARG A 91 6.07 10.52 -1.00
CA ARG A 91 6.09 9.18 -0.45
C ARG A 91 5.85 8.17 -1.57
N HIS A 92 6.61 7.07 -1.57
CA HIS A 92 6.31 5.97 -2.47
C HIS A 92 5.03 5.26 -2.03
N LEU A 93 4.08 5.12 -2.95
CA LEU A 93 2.92 4.26 -2.72
C LEU A 93 3.34 2.82 -2.94
N GLY A 94 3.18 1.98 -1.92
CA GLY A 94 3.75 0.64 -1.94
C GLY A 94 2.87 -0.44 -1.32
N GLU A 95 3.11 -1.63 -1.82
CA GLU A 95 2.67 -2.89 -1.23
C GLU A 95 3.83 -3.49 -0.46
N ILE A 96 3.57 -4.00 0.73
CA ILE A 96 4.59 -4.64 1.57
C ILE A 96 4.20 -6.10 1.79
N TYR A 97 5.17 -6.99 1.58
CA TYR A 97 5.03 -8.42 1.79
C TYR A 97 6.10 -8.93 2.75
N ILE A 98 5.69 -9.79 3.68
CA ILE A 98 6.59 -10.59 4.51
C ILE A 98 6.55 -12.00 3.96
N HIS A 99 7.70 -12.55 3.60
CA HIS A 99 7.84 -13.93 3.16
C HIS A 99 8.49 -14.75 4.27
N ASN A 100 7.76 -15.76 4.75
CA ASN A 100 8.27 -16.77 5.65
C ASN A 100 8.35 -18.10 4.89
N SER A 101 8.99 -19.12 5.47
CA SER A 101 9.11 -20.45 4.85
C SER A 101 7.77 -21.08 4.43
N ASN A 102 6.66 -20.72 5.10
CA ASN A 102 5.37 -21.37 4.94
C ASN A 102 4.28 -20.45 4.37
N GLU A 103 4.46 -19.13 4.40
CA GLU A 103 3.42 -18.19 3.96
C GLU A 103 4.01 -16.86 3.47
N SER A 104 3.23 -16.18 2.65
CA SER A 104 3.45 -14.79 2.26
C SER A 104 2.33 -13.93 2.84
N ILE A 105 2.68 -12.95 3.67
CA ILE A 105 1.74 -12.03 4.31
C ILE A 105 1.72 -10.71 3.54
N PHE A 106 0.60 -10.40 2.91
CA PHE A 106 0.35 -9.08 2.35
C PHE A 106 -0.05 -8.11 3.48
N VAL A 107 0.88 -7.27 3.90
CA VAL A 107 0.76 -6.39 5.09
C VAL A 107 -0.43 -5.43 4.95
N ASN A 108 -0.60 -4.80 3.78
CA ASN A 108 -1.69 -3.87 3.52
C ASN A 108 -3.07 -4.52 3.75
N ALA A 109 -3.26 -5.73 3.24
CA ALA A 109 -4.47 -6.52 3.43
C ALA A 109 -4.65 -6.97 4.90
N LYS A 110 -3.55 -7.30 5.58
CA LYS A 110 -3.55 -7.68 7.00
C LYS A 110 -4.06 -6.55 7.88
N MET A 111 -3.67 -5.29 7.58
CA MET A 111 -4.16 -4.10 8.29
C MET A 111 -5.68 -3.97 8.20
N ILE A 112 -6.28 -4.19 7.01
CA ILE A 112 -7.73 -4.18 6.82
C ILE A 112 -8.38 -5.33 7.58
N LYS A 113 -7.91 -6.57 7.36
CA LYS A 113 -8.50 -7.79 7.94
C LYS A 113 -8.50 -7.80 9.46
N SER A 114 -7.52 -7.14 10.08
CA SER A 114 -7.41 -7.00 11.54
C SER A 114 -8.17 -5.78 12.10
N GLY A 115 -8.80 -4.97 11.24
CA GLY A 115 -9.53 -3.77 11.65
C GLY A 115 -8.61 -2.62 12.12
N ASN A 116 -7.38 -2.54 11.59
CA ASN A 116 -6.44 -1.46 11.94
C ASN A 116 -6.35 -0.37 10.85
N ALA A 117 -7.02 -0.55 9.71
CA ALA A 117 -7.14 0.45 8.67
C ALA A 117 -8.46 0.28 7.91
N TRP A 118 -8.94 1.38 7.31
CA TRP A 118 -10.00 1.37 6.30
C TRP A 118 -9.44 1.06 4.92
N ILE A 119 -10.31 0.59 4.02
CA ILE A 119 -10.04 0.67 2.59
C ILE A 119 -10.04 2.15 2.20
N TYR A 120 -8.96 2.61 1.54
CA TYR A 120 -8.94 3.97 1.01
C TYR A 120 -10.03 4.16 -0.06
N LYS A 121 -10.70 5.33 -0.07
CA LYS A 121 -11.94 5.58 -0.85
C LYS A 121 -11.90 5.10 -2.30
N THR A 122 -10.77 5.30 -3.00
CA THR A 122 -10.62 4.98 -4.42
C THR A 122 -10.54 3.47 -4.71
N TYR A 123 -10.40 2.65 -3.68
CA TYR A 123 -10.27 1.19 -3.81
C TYR A 123 -11.47 0.42 -3.25
N ARG A 124 -12.59 1.12 -2.96
CA ARG A 124 -13.79 0.51 -2.38
C ARG A 124 -14.50 -0.47 -3.30
N ASP A 125 -14.24 -0.40 -4.61
CA ASP A 125 -14.81 -1.34 -5.58
C ASP A 125 -14.00 -2.64 -5.71
N ASN A 126 -12.85 -2.73 -5.06
CA ASN A 126 -12.07 -3.96 -5.00
C ASN A 126 -12.75 -4.99 -4.08
N SER A 127 -13.29 -6.05 -4.68
CA SER A 127 -14.06 -7.09 -3.98
C SER A 127 -13.24 -7.82 -2.91
N TYR A 128 -11.95 -8.09 -3.16
CA TYR A 128 -11.07 -8.74 -2.21
C TYR A 128 -10.89 -7.90 -0.93
N LEU A 129 -10.53 -6.62 -1.07
CA LEU A 129 -10.35 -5.72 0.07
C LEU A 129 -11.66 -5.51 0.83
N LYS A 130 -12.78 -5.39 0.10
CA LYS A 130 -14.12 -5.27 0.67
C LYS A 130 -14.50 -6.47 1.55
N ASN A 131 -14.19 -7.67 1.10
CA ASN A 131 -14.42 -8.89 1.89
C ASN A 131 -13.58 -8.90 3.18
N LEU A 132 -12.34 -8.41 3.14
CA LEU A 132 -11.48 -8.29 4.33
C LEU A 132 -12.03 -7.27 5.34
N GLU A 133 -12.48 -6.09 4.87
CA GLU A 133 -13.08 -5.08 5.75
C GLU A 133 -14.40 -5.57 6.34
N ASN A 134 -15.25 -6.22 5.54
CA ASN A 134 -16.50 -6.82 6.01
C ASN A 134 -16.24 -7.90 7.07
N HIS A 135 -15.22 -8.74 6.86
CA HIS A 135 -14.79 -9.72 7.86
C HIS A 135 -14.40 -9.04 9.18
N ALA A 136 -13.63 -7.95 9.13
CA ALA A 136 -13.23 -7.22 10.32
C ALA A 136 -14.43 -6.59 11.02
N ARG A 137 -15.39 -6.02 10.27
CA ARG A 137 -16.62 -5.39 10.79
C ARG A 137 -17.53 -6.40 11.49
N ILE A 138 -17.85 -7.54 10.83
CA ILE A 138 -18.71 -8.58 11.38
C ILE A 138 -18.13 -9.15 12.67
N ASN A 139 -16.79 -9.34 12.71
CA ASN A 139 -16.10 -9.87 13.87
C ASN A 139 -15.69 -8.79 14.89
N LYS A 140 -16.14 -7.55 14.74
CA LYS A 140 -15.87 -6.41 15.63
C LYS A 140 -14.38 -6.25 15.95
N LYS A 141 -13.50 -6.39 14.94
CA LYS A 141 -12.04 -6.31 15.13
C LYS A 141 -11.54 -4.87 15.09
N GLY A 142 -10.63 -4.53 15.99
CA GLY A 142 -9.92 -3.26 16.00
C GLY A 142 -10.86 -2.05 16.01
N LEU A 143 -10.81 -1.23 14.96
CA LEU A 143 -11.70 -0.08 14.75
C LEU A 143 -13.19 -0.40 14.95
N TRP A 144 -13.59 -1.59 14.50
CA TRP A 144 -14.98 -2.04 14.44
C TRP A 144 -15.52 -2.57 15.78
N GLU A 145 -14.73 -2.50 16.86
CA GLU A 145 -15.19 -2.73 18.23
C GLU A 145 -16.22 -1.65 18.67
N LYS A 146 -16.11 -0.45 18.08
CA LYS A 146 -17.04 0.67 18.33
C LYS A 146 -17.97 0.87 17.12
N GLN A 147 -19.19 1.38 17.40
CA GLN A 147 -20.17 1.65 16.33
C GLN A 147 -19.86 2.94 15.58
N ASP A 148 -19.43 4.00 16.31
CA ASP A 148 -19.27 5.36 15.76
C ASP A 148 -17.80 5.68 15.50
N VAL A 149 -17.18 4.94 14.57
CA VAL A 149 -15.78 5.18 14.18
C VAL A 149 -15.71 6.19 13.03
N VAL A 150 -14.99 7.29 13.25
CA VAL A 150 -14.76 8.32 12.23
C VAL A 150 -13.68 7.83 11.27
N ALA A 151 -13.93 7.95 9.98
CA ALA A 151 -12.93 7.59 8.97
C ALA A 151 -11.79 8.64 8.92
N PRO A 152 -10.54 8.25 8.58
CA PRO A 152 -9.40 9.18 8.61
C PRO A 152 -9.58 10.40 7.71
N TRP A 153 -10.19 10.26 6.54
CA TRP A 153 -10.46 11.37 5.62
C TRP A 153 -11.50 12.35 6.18
N ASP A 154 -12.48 11.90 6.97
CA ASP A 154 -13.46 12.76 7.62
C ASP A 154 -12.82 13.47 8.83
N TYR A 155 -12.00 12.76 9.60
CA TYR A 155 -11.21 13.35 10.68
C TYR A 155 -10.29 14.47 10.20
N ARG A 156 -9.61 14.29 9.05
CA ARG A 156 -8.76 15.34 8.45
C ARG A 156 -9.53 16.55 7.94
N ARG A 157 -10.76 16.34 7.47
CA ARG A 157 -11.62 17.44 6.98
C ARG A 157 -12.15 18.31 8.11
N ASN A 158 -12.35 17.73 9.29
CA ASN A 158 -12.94 18.41 10.45
C ASN A 158 -11.87 19.01 11.39
N LYS A 159 -10.61 19.10 10.93
CA LYS A 159 -9.53 19.83 11.58
C LYS A 159 -9.41 21.24 11.01
#